data_0dbead34fe193a646cc4fcec111b30e5
#
_entry.id   0dbead34fe193a646cc4fcec111b30e5
#
_cell.length_a   1.000
_cell.length_b   1.000
_cell.length_c   1.000
_cell.angle_alpha   90.00
_cell.angle_beta   90.00
_cell.angle_gamma   90.00
#
_symmetry.space_group_name_H-M   'P 1'
#
loop_
_entity.id
_entity.type
_entity.pdbx_description
1 polymer ?
#
loop_
_entity_poly.entity_id
_entity_poly.type
_entity_poly.pdbx_seq_one_letter_code
_entity_poly.pdbx_strand_id
1 'polypeptide(L)'
;MNNDEFRQWSRRAADWGADYRNTLRERPVRPLVEPGDIFRSIEASPPEDAEPMDRIFADFEEKILPGMTHWQHPRFFAYFPANAAPVSVVAEYLVSAMAAQCMLWQTSPAATELETRTVDWMRQALGLPEGFAGVIQDSASSATLAAVLTMRERALDWQGNKQGLAGQARLRIYSSDQVHTSIDRAIWVSGIGEDNLVRIPVGGRFRAMDTAALEAAIVADREAGMLPTGIIACVGGTSAGGTDDIAAVAEVARRHGLYLHVDAAWAGSAMICPEYRHFWTGVEGADSVVFNPHKWLGAQFDCSIQFLRDPESHVRTLAIKPDYLKTHGHDGIINYSEWSVPLGRRFRALKLWFLLRAHGLENLRTMIRNHVAWSEGLAARLASEPDFEIVSEPMLSLFSFRHKAATDAEADEHNLRLVNAINDDGRIYLTQTRVDGRIAIRFQVGQFEATAADVDMAFTVVTEIARGVV
;
A
#
# COMPACT_ATOMS: atom_id res chain seq x y z
N MET A 1 33.11 -13.85 8.85
CA MET A 1 32.35 -13.71 10.13
C MET A 1 32.07 -15.11 10.67
N ASN A 2 32.52 -15.42 11.89
CA ASN A 2 32.20 -16.67 12.58
C ASN A 2 30.92 -16.51 13.44
N ASN A 3 30.46 -17.57 14.11
CA ASN A 3 29.22 -17.54 14.88
C ASN A 3 29.24 -16.59 16.10
N ASP A 4 30.39 -16.35 16.70
CA ASP A 4 30.51 -15.46 17.86
C ASP A 4 30.51 -14.01 17.41
N GLU A 5 31.18 -13.68 16.32
CA GLU A 5 31.10 -12.38 15.64
C GLU A 5 29.67 -12.11 15.15
N PHE A 6 29.00 -13.10 14.53
CA PHE A 6 27.60 -12.97 14.12
C PHE A 6 26.69 -12.64 15.32
N ARG A 7 26.86 -13.34 16.44
CA ARG A 7 26.11 -13.06 17.66
C ARG A 7 26.37 -11.65 18.21
N GLN A 8 27.61 -11.21 18.19
CA GLN A 8 28.00 -9.86 18.64
C GLN A 8 27.33 -8.79 17.80
N TRP A 9 27.44 -8.89 16.47
CA TRP A 9 26.89 -7.89 15.55
C TRP A 9 25.38 -7.92 15.48
N SER A 10 24.75 -9.08 15.63
CA SER A 10 23.29 -9.18 15.76
C SER A 10 22.77 -8.44 16.98
N ARG A 11 23.45 -8.55 18.14
CA ARG A 11 23.11 -7.78 19.35
C ARG A 11 23.32 -6.30 19.13
N ARG A 12 24.45 -5.88 18.55
CA ARG A 12 24.72 -4.49 18.22
C ARG A 12 23.64 -3.89 17.32
N ALA A 13 23.22 -4.60 16.29
CA ALA A 13 22.16 -4.16 15.38
C ALA A 13 20.79 -4.05 16.09
N ALA A 14 20.48 -4.97 17.00
CA ALA A 14 19.26 -4.91 17.80
C ALA A 14 19.23 -3.72 18.76
N ASP A 15 20.35 -3.48 19.48
CA ASP A 15 20.52 -2.32 20.35
C ASP A 15 20.40 -1.02 19.56
N TRP A 16 21.12 -0.93 18.43
CA TRP A 16 21.02 0.21 17.52
C TRP A 16 19.57 0.48 17.05
N GLY A 17 18.83 -0.58 16.70
CA GLY A 17 17.43 -0.45 16.28
C GLY A 17 16.52 0.10 17.36
N ALA A 18 16.75 -0.28 18.62
CA ALA A 18 16.02 0.25 19.77
C ALA A 18 16.36 1.73 20.03
N ASP A 19 17.65 2.09 20.00
CA ASP A 19 18.12 3.46 20.18
C ASP A 19 17.64 4.37 19.07
N TYR A 20 17.68 3.90 17.81
CA TYR A 20 17.15 4.61 16.65
C TYR A 20 15.66 4.98 16.85
N ARG A 21 14.83 4.05 17.32
CA ARG A 21 13.41 4.31 17.58
C ARG A 21 13.20 5.30 18.73
N ASN A 22 13.96 5.17 19.80
CA ASN A 22 13.87 6.06 20.95
C ASN A 22 14.23 7.51 20.58
N THR A 23 15.13 7.71 19.63
CA THR A 23 15.62 9.04 19.20
C THR A 23 14.95 9.59 17.96
N LEU A 24 13.97 8.90 17.37
CA LEU A 24 13.34 9.34 16.11
C LEU A 24 12.73 10.74 16.19
N ARG A 25 12.07 11.09 17.31
CA ARG A 25 11.42 12.41 17.46
C ARG A 25 12.42 13.58 17.57
N GLU A 26 13.69 13.29 17.81
CA GLU A 26 14.79 14.27 17.86
C GLU A 26 15.44 14.50 16.50
N ARG A 27 15.13 13.64 15.51
CA ARG A 27 15.66 13.72 14.16
C ARG A 27 14.72 14.51 13.24
N PRO A 28 15.25 15.18 12.19
CA PRO A 28 14.39 15.69 11.14
C PRO A 28 13.71 14.50 10.43
N VAL A 29 12.44 14.66 10.02
CA VAL A 29 11.71 13.57 9.35
C VAL A 29 12.35 13.21 8.01
N ARG A 30 12.80 14.22 7.27
CA ARG A 30 13.52 14.02 6.01
C ARG A 30 14.91 14.66 6.07
N PRO A 31 15.91 14.11 5.38
CA PRO A 31 17.25 14.70 5.30
C PRO A 31 17.26 15.94 4.40
N LEU A 32 18.22 16.82 4.64
CA LEU A 32 18.56 17.95 3.78
C LEU A 32 19.84 17.61 3.01
N VAL A 33 19.76 16.65 2.10
CA VAL A 33 20.89 16.25 1.23
C VAL A 33 20.58 16.61 -0.22
N GLU A 34 21.61 16.98 -0.96
CA GLU A 34 21.50 17.25 -2.38
C GLU A 34 21.74 15.97 -3.23
N PRO A 35 21.15 15.89 -4.42
CA PRO A 35 21.41 14.76 -5.32
C PRO A 35 22.90 14.54 -5.57
N GLY A 36 23.36 13.33 -5.26
CA GLY A 36 24.74 12.93 -5.42
C GLY A 36 25.61 13.04 -4.17
N ASP A 37 25.15 13.63 -3.06
CA ASP A 37 25.96 13.73 -1.83
C ASP A 37 26.29 12.35 -1.28
N ILE A 38 25.29 11.48 -1.12
CA ILE A 38 25.53 10.11 -0.65
C ILE A 38 26.36 9.31 -1.64
N PHE A 39 26.09 9.44 -2.95
CA PHE A 39 26.87 8.76 -3.98
C PHE A 39 28.35 9.11 -3.91
N ARG A 40 28.68 10.39 -3.69
CA ARG A 40 30.09 10.87 -3.57
C ARG A 40 30.75 10.46 -2.25
N SER A 41 29.96 10.16 -1.21
CA SER A 41 30.50 9.72 0.09
C SER A 41 30.86 8.23 0.13
N ILE A 42 30.40 7.44 -0.85
CA ILE A 42 30.68 6.02 -0.96
C ILE A 42 31.89 5.84 -1.89
N GLU A 43 32.76 4.88 -1.58
CA GLU A 43 33.96 4.56 -2.37
C GLU A 43 33.57 4.21 -3.83
N ALA A 44 34.38 4.69 -4.79
CA ALA A 44 34.09 4.51 -6.22
C ALA A 44 34.23 3.08 -6.72
N SER A 45 34.92 2.22 -5.97
CA SER A 45 35.19 0.82 -6.32
C SER A 45 34.89 -0.09 -5.13
N PRO A 46 34.51 -1.36 -5.37
CA PRO A 46 34.36 -2.31 -4.28
C PRO A 46 35.74 -2.54 -3.60
N PRO A 47 35.77 -2.85 -2.29
CA PRO A 47 37.01 -3.18 -1.60
C PRO A 47 37.60 -4.50 -2.14
N GLU A 48 38.90 -4.53 -2.40
CA GLU A 48 39.61 -5.77 -2.78
C GLU A 48 39.81 -6.69 -1.57
N ASP A 49 40.07 -6.11 -0.40
CA ASP A 49 40.23 -6.82 0.85
C ASP A 49 39.02 -6.68 1.76
N ALA A 50 38.79 -7.66 2.63
CA ALA A 50 37.71 -7.59 3.60
C ALA A 50 37.95 -6.49 4.64
N GLU A 51 36.90 -5.73 4.92
CA GLU A 51 36.93 -4.66 5.91
C GLU A 51 36.37 -5.13 7.26
N PRO A 52 36.85 -4.58 8.38
CA PRO A 52 36.32 -4.91 9.70
C PRO A 52 34.92 -4.35 9.89
N MET A 53 34.07 -5.12 10.57
CA MET A 53 32.64 -4.76 10.78
C MET A 53 32.45 -3.44 11.52
N ASP A 54 33.37 -3.04 12.40
CA ASP A 54 33.31 -1.74 13.10
C ASP A 54 33.36 -0.59 12.10
N ARG A 55 34.21 -0.67 11.06
CA ARG A 55 34.31 0.34 10.02
C ARG A 55 33.02 0.35 9.16
N ILE A 56 32.54 -0.82 8.74
CA ILE A 56 31.32 -0.92 7.93
C ILE A 56 30.12 -0.34 8.70
N PHE A 57 30.03 -0.60 10.00
CA PHE A 57 28.96 -0.09 10.83
C PHE A 57 29.07 1.43 11.05
N ALA A 58 30.29 1.95 11.24
CA ALA A 58 30.54 3.39 11.31
C ALA A 58 30.17 4.10 9.99
N ASP A 59 30.56 3.56 8.85
CA ASP A 59 30.21 4.09 7.53
C ASP A 59 28.67 4.11 7.32
N PHE A 60 27.96 3.11 7.80
CA PHE A 60 26.49 3.13 7.81
C PHE A 60 25.95 4.30 8.63
N GLU A 61 26.44 4.51 9.85
CA GLU A 61 25.98 5.59 10.73
C GLU A 61 26.38 6.98 10.23
N GLU A 62 27.55 7.13 9.65
CA GLU A 62 28.12 8.42 9.23
C GLU A 62 27.76 8.83 7.79
N LYS A 63 27.68 7.86 6.86
CA LYS A 63 27.47 8.14 5.43
C LYS A 63 26.04 7.86 4.96
N ILE A 64 25.43 6.76 5.42
CA ILE A 64 24.14 6.29 4.90
C ILE A 64 22.98 6.88 5.69
N LEU A 65 23.00 6.71 7.03
CA LEU A 65 21.89 7.13 7.89
C LEU A 65 21.51 8.61 7.77
N PRO A 66 22.45 9.56 7.66
CA PRO A 66 22.13 10.99 7.51
C PRO A 66 21.36 11.33 6.22
N GLY A 67 21.45 10.47 5.19
CA GLY A 67 20.72 10.62 3.94
C GLY A 67 19.35 9.93 3.91
N MET A 68 18.93 9.29 4.99
CA MET A 68 17.68 8.56 5.03
C MET A 68 16.50 9.43 5.43
N THR A 69 15.40 9.35 4.66
CA THR A 69 14.08 9.81 5.15
C THR A 69 13.58 8.80 6.17
N HIS A 70 13.21 9.28 7.36
CA HIS A 70 12.81 8.41 8.46
C HIS A 70 11.33 8.02 8.36
N TRP A 71 11.04 6.99 7.56
CA TRP A 71 9.66 6.49 7.34
C TRP A 71 8.96 6.03 8.63
N GLN A 72 9.71 5.68 9.67
CA GLN A 72 9.15 5.29 10.97
C GLN A 72 8.96 6.48 11.92
N HIS A 73 9.31 7.71 11.48
CA HIS A 73 9.14 8.89 12.31
C HIS A 73 7.64 9.12 12.62
N PRO A 74 7.23 9.26 13.89
CA PRO A 74 5.82 9.42 14.26
C PRO A 74 5.13 10.63 13.61
N ARG A 75 5.90 11.62 13.16
CA ARG A 75 5.44 12.84 12.45
C ARG A 75 5.64 12.78 10.93
N PHE A 76 5.80 11.58 10.37
CA PHE A 76 5.76 11.35 8.93
C PHE A 76 4.28 11.24 8.51
N PHE A 77 3.69 12.35 8.06
CA PHE A 77 2.27 12.45 7.65
C PHE A 77 2.10 12.48 6.12
N ALA A 78 3.18 12.26 5.39
CA ALA A 78 3.24 12.22 3.94
C ALA A 78 2.80 10.86 3.38
N TYR A 79 2.42 10.80 2.11
CA TYR A 79 2.07 9.54 1.40
C TYR A 79 1.07 8.67 2.17
N PHE A 80 1.31 7.35 2.18
CA PHE A 80 0.79 6.40 3.15
C PHE A 80 1.96 5.75 3.88
N PRO A 81 1.82 5.33 5.14
CA PRO A 81 2.93 4.80 5.90
C PRO A 81 3.49 3.51 5.27
N ALA A 82 4.79 3.30 5.44
CA ALA A 82 5.44 2.00 5.32
C ALA A 82 5.89 1.61 6.73
N ASN A 83 5.00 0.96 7.47
CA ASN A 83 5.19 0.70 8.88
C ASN A 83 6.17 -0.45 9.19
N ALA A 84 6.66 -0.47 10.41
CA ALA A 84 7.45 -1.55 10.99
C ALA A 84 7.28 -1.56 12.52
N ALA A 85 6.14 -2.06 13.02
CA ALA A 85 5.97 -2.24 14.46
C ALA A 85 7.12 -3.06 15.05
N PRO A 86 7.62 -2.75 16.28
CA PRO A 86 8.80 -3.41 16.85
C PRO A 86 8.74 -4.94 16.82
N VAL A 87 7.60 -5.53 17.16
CA VAL A 87 7.41 -6.98 17.12
C VAL A 87 7.55 -7.58 15.71
N SER A 88 7.18 -6.80 14.70
CA SER A 88 7.30 -7.19 13.28
C SER A 88 8.76 -7.20 12.82
N VAL A 89 9.59 -6.27 13.33
CA VAL A 89 11.05 -6.23 13.10
C VAL A 89 11.73 -7.45 13.73
N VAL A 90 11.33 -7.83 14.94
CA VAL A 90 11.85 -9.06 15.61
C VAL A 90 11.54 -10.30 14.76
N ALA A 91 10.33 -10.41 14.22
CA ALA A 91 9.96 -11.51 13.33
C ALA A 91 10.80 -11.51 12.03
N GLU A 92 11.07 -10.34 11.42
CA GLU A 92 11.92 -10.22 10.23
C GLU A 92 13.38 -10.63 10.49
N TYR A 93 13.91 -10.35 11.67
CA TYR A 93 15.22 -10.87 12.06
C TYR A 93 15.26 -12.40 12.03
N LEU A 94 14.22 -13.07 12.60
CA LEU A 94 14.10 -14.53 12.54
C LEU A 94 13.99 -15.04 11.11
N VAL A 95 13.18 -14.39 10.27
CA VAL A 95 13.05 -14.74 8.84
C VAL A 95 14.39 -14.62 8.13
N SER A 96 15.14 -13.55 8.39
CA SER A 96 16.44 -13.32 7.78
C SER A 96 17.48 -14.38 8.22
N ALA A 97 17.44 -14.77 9.51
CA ALA A 97 18.33 -15.81 10.03
C ALA A 97 18.02 -17.21 9.48
N MET A 98 16.74 -17.54 9.25
CA MET A 98 16.34 -18.82 8.65
C MET A 98 16.55 -18.87 7.13
N ALA A 99 16.47 -17.73 6.45
CA ALA A 99 16.54 -17.60 4.99
C ALA A 99 15.59 -18.56 4.24
N ALA A 100 14.40 -18.81 4.79
CA ALA A 100 13.45 -19.79 4.27
C ALA A 100 12.91 -19.37 2.90
N GLN A 101 12.88 -20.33 1.96
CA GLN A 101 12.26 -20.18 0.65
C GLN A 101 10.84 -20.78 0.68
N CYS A 102 9.82 -19.93 0.64
CA CYS A 102 8.42 -20.28 0.87
C CYS A 102 7.60 -20.45 -0.42
N MET A 103 8.23 -20.93 -1.49
CA MET A 103 7.57 -21.12 -2.79
C MET A 103 6.62 -22.32 -2.81
N LEU A 104 7.02 -23.43 -2.18
CA LEU A 104 6.30 -24.70 -2.16
C LEU A 104 6.05 -25.13 -0.71
N TRP A 105 4.96 -25.86 -0.49
CA TRP A 105 4.72 -26.48 0.81
C TRP A 105 5.90 -27.37 1.22
N GLN A 106 6.42 -28.20 0.32
CA GLN A 106 7.50 -29.12 0.60
C GLN A 106 8.80 -28.44 1.05
N THR A 107 9.09 -27.25 0.54
CA THR A 107 10.30 -26.50 0.92
C THR A 107 10.15 -25.73 2.23
N SER A 108 8.90 -25.43 2.63
CA SER A 108 8.59 -24.70 3.86
C SER A 108 7.16 -25.00 4.34
N PRO A 109 6.90 -26.22 4.86
CA PRO A 109 5.54 -26.61 5.26
C PRO A 109 4.94 -25.66 6.31
N ALA A 110 5.68 -25.38 7.37
CA ALA A 110 5.24 -24.50 8.45
C ALA A 110 4.93 -23.06 7.97
N ALA A 111 5.75 -22.54 7.02
CA ALA A 111 5.52 -21.21 6.49
C ALA A 111 4.25 -21.16 5.62
N THR A 112 4.00 -22.16 4.80
CA THR A 112 2.80 -22.28 3.96
C THR A 112 1.54 -22.37 4.80
N GLU A 113 1.54 -23.25 5.80
CA GLU A 113 0.38 -23.43 6.69
C GLU A 113 0.12 -22.24 7.59
N LEU A 114 1.19 -21.57 8.07
CA LEU A 114 1.08 -20.33 8.81
C LEU A 114 0.51 -19.19 7.95
N GLU A 115 0.95 -19.09 6.69
CA GLU A 115 0.39 -18.10 5.74
C GLU A 115 -1.10 -18.34 5.54
N THR A 116 -1.51 -19.57 5.23
CA THR A 116 -2.91 -19.96 5.05
C THR A 116 -3.75 -19.59 6.28
N ARG A 117 -3.28 -19.93 7.47
CA ARG A 117 -3.99 -19.64 8.72
C ARG A 117 -4.06 -18.15 9.04
N THR A 118 -2.94 -17.42 8.86
CA THR A 118 -2.87 -15.99 9.18
C THR A 118 -3.70 -15.16 8.20
N VAL A 119 -3.73 -15.54 6.94
CA VAL A 119 -4.59 -14.93 5.92
C VAL A 119 -6.07 -15.16 6.25
N ASP A 120 -6.44 -16.37 6.67
CA ASP A 120 -7.83 -16.67 7.12
C ASP A 120 -8.21 -15.86 8.38
N TRP A 121 -7.29 -15.67 9.33
CA TRP A 121 -7.53 -14.75 10.46
C TRP A 121 -7.81 -13.33 9.99
N MET A 122 -7.08 -12.85 9.00
CA MET A 122 -7.32 -11.52 8.42
C MET A 122 -8.65 -11.46 7.69
N ARG A 123 -9.02 -12.49 6.91
CA ARG A 123 -10.33 -12.57 6.28
C ARG A 123 -11.46 -12.39 7.30
N GLN A 124 -11.40 -13.12 8.40
CA GLN A 124 -12.39 -13.02 9.50
C GLN A 124 -12.37 -11.64 10.14
N ALA A 125 -11.18 -11.10 10.46
CA ALA A 125 -11.02 -9.78 11.09
C ALA A 125 -11.59 -8.65 10.21
N LEU A 126 -11.48 -8.77 8.90
CA LEU A 126 -12.01 -7.81 7.92
C LEU A 126 -13.49 -7.99 7.63
N GLY A 127 -14.10 -9.11 8.06
CA GLY A 127 -15.50 -9.44 7.80
C GLY A 127 -15.77 -9.91 6.37
N LEU A 128 -14.74 -10.43 5.67
CA LEU A 128 -14.91 -11.03 4.35
C LEU A 128 -15.55 -12.41 4.45
N PRO A 129 -16.40 -12.81 3.47
CA PRO A 129 -17.07 -14.13 3.46
C PRO A 129 -16.10 -15.32 3.48
N GLU A 130 -16.57 -16.48 3.91
CA GLU A 130 -15.81 -17.73 3.96
C GLU A 130 -15.30 -18.20 2.59
N GLY A 131 -15.98 -17.82 1.50
CA GLY A 131 -15.59 -18.18 0.14
C GLY A 131 -14.32 -17.49 -0.38
N PHE A 132 -13.75 -16.51 0.37
CA PHE A 132 -12.49 -15.89 -0.02
C PHE A 132 -11.29 -16.66 0.52
N ALA A 133 -10.41 -17.09 -0.39
CA ALA A 133 -9.06 -17.54 -0.06
C ALA A 133 -8.05 -16.41 -0.34
N GLY A 134 -6.85 -16.48 0.22
CA GLY A 134 -5.89 -15.38 -0.01
C GLY A 134 -4.44 -15.81 0.01
N VAL A 135 -3.58 -14.87 -0.40
CA VAL A 135 -2.14 -15.01 -0.50
C VAL A 135 -1.46 -13.71 -0.04
N ILE A 136 -0.28 -13.82 0.58
CA ILE A 136 0.52 -12.65 0.90
C ILE A 136 1.46 -12.35 -0.27
N GLN A 137 1.20 -11.26 -0.97
CA GLN A 137 2.04 -10.69 -2.03
C GLN A 137 3.11 -9.74 -1.41
N ASP A 138 4.11 -9.36 -2.20
CA ASP A 138 5.09 -8.33 -1.81
C ASP A 138 4.48 -6.92 -1.79
N SER A 139 3.56 -6.64 -2.70
CA SER A 139 2.95 -5.32 -2.86
C SER A 139 1.53 -5.41 -3.42
N ALA A 140 0.73 -4.36 -3.21
CA ALA A 140 -0.53 -4.22 -3.91
C ALA A 140 -0.31 -4.12 -5.43
N SER A 141 0.84 -3.63 -5.89
CA SER A 141 1.17 -3.59 -7.33
C SER A 141 1.24 -5.00 -7.94
N SER A 142 1.88 -5.96 -7.24
CA SER A 142 1.92 -7.36 -7.67
C SER A 142 0.54 -8.02 -7.60
N ALA A 143 -0.23 -7.73 -6.55
CA ALA A 143 -1.61 -8.22 -6.40
C ALA A 143 -2.52 -7.71 -7.53
N THR A 144 -2.43 -6.42 -7.85
CA THR A 144 -3.18 -5.80 -8.95
C THR A 144 -2.75 -6.36 -10.30
N LEU A 145 -1.43 -6.51 -10.55
CA LEU A 145 -0.95 -7.14 -11.78
C LEU A 145 -1.50 -8.56 -11.93
N ALA A 146 -1.45 -9.35 -10.87
CA ALA A 146 -2.00 -10.71 -10.87
C ALA A 146 -3.52 -10.72 -11.13
N ALA A 147 -4.27 -9.76 -10.56
CA ALA A 147 -5.70 -9.60 -10.84
C ALA A 147 -5.95 -9.21 -12.31
N VAL A 148 -5.20 -8.26 -12.86
CA VAL A 148 -5.31 -7.84 -14.27
C VAL A 148 -4.96 -8.99 -15.22
N LEU A 149 -3.94 -9.78 -14.91
CA LEU A 149 -3.61 -10.98 -15.68
C LEU A 149 -4.74 -12.00 -15.62
N THR A 150 -5.37 -12.19 -14.46
CA THR A 150 -6.53 -13.11 -14.31
C THR A 150 -7.76 -12.59 -15.06
N MET A 151 -8.04 -11.28 -15.01
CA MET A 151 -9.08 -10.64 -15.84
C MET A 151 -8.87 -10.93 -17.32
N ARG A 152 -7.64 -10.69 -17.79
CA ARG A 152 -7.23 -10.92 -19.19
C ARG A 152 -7.43 -12.38 -19.60
N GLU A 153 -6.92 -13.31 -18.82
CA GLU A 153 -6.98 -14.72 -19.15
C GLU A 153 -8.40 -15.26 -19.10
N ARG A 154 -9.23 -14.87 -18.11
CA ARG A 154 -10.66 -15.24 -18.08
C ARG A 154 -11.42 -14.73 -19.30
N ALA A 155 -11.19 -13.47 -19.70
CA ALA A 155 -11.85 -12.89 -20.84
C ALA A 155 -11.44 -13.54 -22.18
N LEU A 156 -10.23 -14.10 -22.25
CA LEU A 156 -9.67 -14.76 -23.44
C LEU A 156 -9.72 -16.29 -23.36
N ASP A 157 -10.47 -16.87 -22.43
CA ASP A 157 -10.50 -18.32 -22.18
C ASP A 157 -9.09 -18.94 -22.10
N TRP A 158 -8.20 -18.27 -21.37
CA TRP A 158 -6.77 -18.60 -21.15
C TRP A 158 -5.96 -18.75 -22.44
N GLN A 159 -6.35 -18.06 -23.52
CA GLN A 159 -5.55 -18.04 -24.77
C GLN A 159 -4.47 -16.96 -24.74
N GLY A 160 -4.58 -15.94 -23.86
CA GLY A 160 -3.59 -14.87 -23.78
C GLY A 160 -2.19 -15.38 -23.41
N ASN A 161 -2.07 -16.21 -22.37
CA ASN A 161 -0.81 -16.85 -21.97
C ASN A 161 -0.27 -17.82 -23.05
N LYS A 162 -1.15 -18.47 -23.78
CA LYS A 162 -0.78 -19.50 -24.77
C LYS A 162 -0.38 -18.91 -26.13
N GLN A 163 -1.07 -17.90 -26.60
CA GLN A 163 -0.95 -17.38 -27.96
C GLN A 163 -0.47 -15.93 -28.02
N GLY A 164 -0.38 -15.25 -26.87
CA GLY A 164 -0.18 -13.81 -26.80
C GLY A 164 -1.45 -13.02 -27.13
N LEU A 165 -1.33 -11.68 -27.21
CA LEU A 165 -2.47 -10.79 -27.44
C LEU A 165 -2.64 -10.38 -28.89
N ALA A 166 -1.67 -10.67 -29.77
CA ALA A 166 -1.77 -10.36 -31.19
C ALA A 166 -2.92 -11.15 -31.84
N GLY A 167 -3.86 -10.46 -32.45
CA GLY A 167 -5.04 -11.07 -33.08
C GLY A 167 -6.18 -11.43 -32.11
N GLN A 168 -6.03 -11.19 -30.82
CA GLN A 168 -7.12 -11.31 -29.85
C GLN A 168 -8.06 -10.09 -29.91
N ALA A 169 -9.25 -10.21 -29.32
CA ALA A 169 -10.16 -9.09 -29.15
C ALA A 169 -9.50 -7.98 -28.30
N ARG A 170 -9.79 -6.73 -28.63
CA ARG A 170 -9.27 -5.58 -27.88
C ARG A 170 -9.93 -5.52 -26.49
N LEU A 171 -9.16 -5.83 -25.47
CA LEU A 171 -9.60 -5.85 -24.07
C LEU A 171 -9.85 -4.45 -23.53
N ARG A 172 -10.84 -4.27 -22.66
CA ARG A 172 -11.14 -2.98 -22.01
C ARG A 172 -11.24 -3.17 -20.50
N ILE A 173 -10.49 -2.36 -19.75
CA ILE A 173 -10.54 -2.30 -18.28
C ILE A 173 -11.07 -0.92 -17.87
N TYR A 174 -11.94 -0.88 -16.88
CA TYR A 174 -12.59 0.34 -16.41
C TYR A 174 -12.13 0.71 -15.00
N SER A 175 -11.81 1.97 -14.78
CA SER A 175 -11.41 2.49 -13.46
C SER A 175 -11.58 4.01 -13.40
N SER A 176 -11.68 4.59 -12.22
CA SER A 176 -11.62 6.05 -12.07
C SER A 176 -10.18 6.57 -12.14
N ASP A 177 -10.01 7.90 -12.14
CA ASP A 177 -8.71 8.57 -11.99
C ASP A 177 -8.23 8.65 -10.53
N GLN A 178 -9.05 8.17 -9.57
CA GLN A 178 -8.71 8.17 -8.15
C GLN A 178 -7.85 6.98 -7.71
N VAL A 179 -7.66 6.00 -8.60
CA VAL A 179 -6.84 4.81 -8.31
C VAL A 179 -5.34 5.14 -8.31
N HIS A 180 -4.56 4.26 -7.72
CA HIS A 180 -3.10 4.38 -7.69
C HIS A 180 -2.49 4.07 -9.05
N THR A 181 -1.37 4.72 -9.42
CA THR A 181 -0.65 4.52 -10.71
C THR A 181 -0.13 3.10 -10.93
N SER A 182 -0.15 2.24 -9.92
CA SER A 182 0.11 0.80 -10.09
C SER A 182 -0.90 0.12 -11.03
N ILE A 183 -2.11 0.69 -11.13
CA ILE A 183 -3.14 0.21 -12.07
C ILE A 183 -2.67 0.45 -13.51
N ASP A 184 -2.22 1.68 -13.82
CA ASP A 184 -1.68 2.03 -15.15
C ASP A 184 -0.52 1.08 -15.51
N ARG A 185 0.39 0.88 -14.57
CA ARG A 185 1.54 -0.01 -14.75
C ARG A 185 1.11 -1.46 -14.97
N ALA A 186 0.11 -1.96 -14.24
CA ALA A 186 -0.42 -3.31 -14.44
C ALA A 186 -1.01 -3.49 -15.85
N ILE A 187 -1.72 -2.46 -16.38
CA ILE A 187 -2.24 -2.45 -17.73
C ILE A 187 -1.11 -2.49 -18.77
N TRP A 188 -0.04 -1.71 -18.57
CA TRP A 188 1.11 -1.71 -19.51
C TRP A 188 1.83 -3.05 -19.50
N VAL A 189 2.19 -3.54 -18.30
CA VAL A 189 2.96 -4.77 -18.13
C VAL A 189 2.19 -6.01 -18.59
N SER A 190 0.85 -6.00 -18.44
CA SER A 190 0.00 -7.10 -18.90
C SER A 190 -0.14 -7.19 -20.44
N GLY A 191 0.38 -6.18 -21.17
CA GLY A 191 0.27 -6.09 -22.62
C GLY A 191 -1.09 -5.62 -23.14
N ILE A 192 -2.02 -5.24 -22.25
CA ILE A 192 -3.34 -4.70 -22.65
C ILE A 192 -3.17 -3.34 -23.34
N GLY A 193 -2.27 -2.50 -22.84
CA GLY A 193 -1.97 -1.17 -23.39
C GLY A 193 -2.82 -0.06 -22.76
N GLU A 194 -2.20 1.11 -22.60
CA GLU A 194 -2.75 2.26 -21.87
C GLU A 194 -4.11 2.73 -22.43
N ASP A 195 -4.25 2.82 -23.75
CA ASP A 195 -5.48 3.26 -24.40
C ASP A 195 -6.70 2.36 -24.10
N ASN A 196 -6.48 1.22 -23.48
CA ASN A 196 -7.51 0.27 -23.13
C ASN A 196 -7.96 0.36 -21.65
N LEU A 197 -7.35 1.29 -20.89
CA LEU A 197 -7.82 1.66 -19.57
C LEU A 197 -8.80 2.83 -19.68
N VAL A 198 -10.09 2.54 -19.53
CA VAL A 198 -11.17 3.53 -19.64
C VAL A 198 -11.31 4.26 -18.29
N ARG A 199 -11.10 5.57 -18.30
CA ARG A 199 -11.29 6.40 -17.11
C ARG A 199 -12.74 6.83 -16.99
N ILE A 200 -13.37 6.41 -15.91
CA ILE A 200 -14.76 6.74 -15.58
C ILE A 200 -14.79 7.99 -14.72
N PRO A 201 -15.67 8.96 -15.02
CA PRO A 201 -15.85 10.15 -14.20
C PRO A 201 -16.19 9.80 -12.75
N VAL A 202 -15.84 10.70 -11.86
CA VAL A 202 -16.13 10.57 -10.42
C VAL A 202 -16.99 11.71 -9.94
N GLY A 203 -17.71 11.48 -8.83
CA GLY A 203 -18.57 12.50 -8.23
C GLY A 203 -18.82 12.31 -6.74
N GLY A 204 -19.52 13.26 -6.16
CA GLY A 204 -19.91 13.24 -4.75
C GLY A 204 -18.76 13.47 -3.78
N ARG A 205 -19.08 13.36 -2.48
CA ARG A 205 -18.17 13.63 -1.37
C ARG A 205 -16.88 12.80 -1.43
N PHE A 206 -17.01 11.52 -1.76
CA PHE A 206 -15.90 10.57 -1.79
C PHE A 206 -15.30 10.36 -3.19
N ARG A 207 -15.67 11.19 -4.19
CA ARG A 207 -15.17 11.05 -5.56
C ARG A 207 -15.35 9.62 -6.08
N ALA A 208 -16.53 9.05 -5.81
CA ALA A 208 -16.88 7.70 -6.25
C ALA A 208 -17.07 7.65 -7.77
N MET A 209 -16.73 6.54 -8.37
CA MET A 209 -16.96 6.23 -9.77
C MET A 209 -18.44 6.38 -10.11
N ASP A 210 -18.76 7.12 -11.20
CA ASP A 210 -20.11 7.22 -11.72
C ASP A 210 -20.52 5.90 -12.39
N THR A 211 -21.39 5.15 -11.74
CA THR A 211 -21.81 3.84 -12.23
C THR A 211 -22.70 3.91 -13.48
N ALA A 212 -23.40 5.02 -13.72
CA ALA A 212 -24.15 5.21 -14.96
C ALA A 212 -23.20 5.45 -16.14
N ALA A 213 -22.16 6.26 -15.93
CA ALA A 213 -21.10 6.46 -16.93
C ALA A 213 -20.31 5.16 -17.18
N LEU A 214 -20.05 4.37 -16.13
CA LEU A 214 -19.42 3.04 -16.25
C LEU A 214 -20.26 2.12 -17.15
N GLU A 215 -21.56 2.02 -16.88
CA GLU A 215 -22.47 1.21 -17.67
C GLU A 215 -22.52 1.65 -19.14
N ALA A 216 -22.64 2.95 -19.38
CA ALA A 216 -22.64 3.52 -20.73
C ALA A 216 -21.33 3.21 -21.49
N ALA A 217 -20.18 3.31 -20.83
CA ALA A 217 -18.88 2.99 -21.42
C ALA A 217 -18.76 1.50 -21.79
N ILE A 218 -19.23 0.59 -20.93
CA ILE A 218 -19.23 -0.85 -21.21
C ILE A 218 -20.10 -1.18 -22.43
N VAL A 219 -21.30 -0.60 -22.51
CA VAL A 219 -22.20 -0.82 -23.64
C VAL A 219 -21.60 -0.30 -24.95
N ALA A 220 -21.07 0.93 -24.94
CA ALA A 220 -20.43 1.54 -26.12
C ALA A 220 -19.22 0.74 -26.61
N ASP A 221 -18.38 0.24 -25.71
CA ASP A 221 -17.23 -0.60 -26.09
C ASP A 221 -17.67 -1.92 -26.73
N ARG A 222 -18.74 -2.55 -26.23
CA ARG A 222 -19.31 -3.75 -26.87
C ARG A 222 -19.86 -3.48 -28.27
N GLU A 223 -20.60 -2.39 -28.43
CA GLU A 223 -21.11 -1.97 -29.74
C GLU A 223 -19.99 -1.67 -30.72
N ALA A 224 -18.85 -1.16 -30.23
CA ALA A 224 -17.65 -0.95 -31.01
C ALA A 224 -16.81 -2.23 -31.27
N GLY A 225 -17.29 -3.40 -30.85
CA GLY A 225 -16.61 -4.69 -31.05
C GLY A 225 -15.40 -4.91 -30.12
N MET A 226 -15.27 -4.12 -29.09
CA MET A 226 -14.26 -4.33 -28.04
C MET A 226 -14.75 -5.35 -26.99
N LEU A 227 -13.83 -5.88 -26.20
CA LEU A 227 -14.12 -6.86 -25.15
C LEU A 227 -13.99 -6.22 -23.75
N PRO A 228 -15.10 -5.76 -23.13
CA PRO A 228 -15.11 -5.42 -21.71
C PRO A 228 -14.61 -6.59 -20.86
N THR A 229 -13.61 -6.37 -20.03
CA THR A 229 -12.82 -7.44 -19.39
C THR A 229 -12.91 -7.40 -17.87
N GLY A 230 -12.78 -6.20 -17.28
CA GLY A 230 -12.83 -6.06 -15.83
C GLY A 230 -12.96 -4.62 -15.37
N ILE A 231 -13.28 -4.47 -14.08
CA ILE A 231 -13.42 -3.19 -13.40
C ILE A 231 -12.44 -3.19 -12.22
N ILE A 232 -11.75 -2.07 -12.01
CA ILE A 232 -10.91 -1.83 -10.84
C ILE A 232 -11.49 -0.67 -10.07
N ALA A 233 -12.07 -0.97 -8.91
CA ALA A 233 -12.60 0.00 -7.96
C ALA A 233 -11.61 0.27 -6.84
N CYS A 234 -11.70 1.41 -6.17
CA CYS A 234 -10.85 1.73 -5.04
C CYS A 234 -11.63 2.09 -3.77
N VAL A 235 -11.02 1.79 -2.62
CA VAL A 235 -11.45 2.24 -1.30
C VAL A 235 -10.27 2.96 -0.65
N GLY A 236 -10.37 4.28 -0.50
CA GLY A 236 -9.29 5.11 0.01
C GLY A 236 -8.21 5.38 -1.03
N GLY A 237 -8.58 5.93 -2.19
CA GLY A 237 -7.66 6.28 -3.27
C GLY A 237 -6.52 7.22 -2.81
N THR A 238 -5.36 7.10 -3.45
CA THR A 238 -4.09 7.65 -2.95
C THR A 238 -4.07 9.17 -2.89
N SER A 239 -4.74 9.85 -3.82
CA SER A 239 -4.67 11.31 -3.94
C SER A 239 -5.47 12.01 -2.84
N ALA A 240 -6.79 11.79 -2.80
CA ALA A 240 -7.73 12.50 -1.93
C ALA A 240 -8.69 11.57 -1.17
N GLY A 241 -8.37 10.29 -1.05
CA GLY A 241 -9.22 9.32 -0.35
C GLY A 241 -10.43 8.86 -1.17
N GLY A 242 -10.39 8.94 -2.51
CA GLY A 242 -11.48 8.51 -3.38
C GLY A 242 -11.98 7.11 -2.99
N THR A 243 -13.30 6.95 -2.89
CA THR A 243 -13.89 5.69 -2.42
C THR A 243 -15.15 5.41 -3.23
N ASP A 244 -15.12 4.31 -3.98
CA ASP A 244 -16.19 3.89 -4.87
C ASP A 244 -17.33 3.21 -4.07
N ASP A 245 -18.56 3.32 -4.58
CA ASP A 245 -19.68 2.50 -4.11
C ASP A 245 -19.52 1.07 -4.62
N ILE A 246 -18.87 0.23 -3.80
CA ILE A 246 -18.53 -1.13 -4.20
C ILE A 246 -19.77 -1.97 -4.49
N ALA A 247 -20.88 -1.76 -3.79
CA ALA A 247 -22.13 -2.48 -4.06
C ALA A 247 -22.68 -2.14 -5.45
N ALA A 248 -22.72 -0.86 -5.80
CA ALA A 248 -23.19 -0.42 -7.11
C ALA A 248 -22.25 -0.88 -8.24
N VAL A 249 -20.93 -0.78 -8.04
CA VAL A 249 -19.95 -1.28 -9.04
C VAL A 249 -20.03 -2.80 -9.20
N ALA A 250 -20.18 -3.55 -8.10
CA ALA A 250 -20.32 -5.01 -8.14
C ALA A 250 -21.59 -5.43 -8.90
N GLU A 251 -22.68 -4.68 -8.76
CA GLU A 251 -23.91 -4.94 -9.50
C GLU A 251 -23.73 -4.73 -11.02
N VAL A 252 -22.99 -3.67 -11.43
CA VAL A 252 -22.61 -3.46 -12.83
C VAL A 252 -21.73 -4.61 -13.32
N ALA A 253 -20.69 -4.97 -12.55
CA ALA A 253 -19.80 -6.08 -12.90
C ALA A 253 -20.57 -7.38 -13.10
N ARG A 254 -21.49 -7.70 -12.18
CA ARG A 254 -22.34 -8.91 -12.25
C ARG A 254 -23.25 -8.92 -13.50
N ARG A 255 -23.94 -7.81 -13.80
CA ARG A 255 -24.80 -7.70 -14.99
C ARG A 255 -24.05 -7.93 -16.29
N HIS A 256 -22.81 -7.45 -16.37
CA HIS A 256 -22.00 -7.53 -17.57
C HIS A 256 -21.03 -8.73 -17.59
N GLY A 257 -20.97 -9.54 -16.53
CA GLY A 257 -20.08 -10.69 -16.42
C GLY A 257 -18.60 -10.30 -16.35
N LEU A 258 -18.29 -9.14 -15.77
CA LEU A 258 -16.92 -8.60 -15.66
C LEU A 258 -16.27 -8.99 -14.34
N TYR A 259 -14.95 -9.15 -14.35
CA TYR A 259 -14.16 -9.33 -13.15
C TYR A 259 -14.07 -8.00 -12.37
N LEU A 260 -14.29 -8.06 -11.07
CA LEU A 260 -14.13 -6.90 -10.19
C LEU A 260 -12.93 -7.08 -9.26
N HIS A 261 -11.95 -6.18 -9.35
CA HIS A 261 -10.87 -6.03 -8.39
C HIS A 261 -11.08 -4.79 -7.53
N VAL A 262 -10.95 -4.91 -6.21
CA VAL A 262 -11.04 -3.80 -5.25
C VAL A 262 -9.66 -3.51 -4.68
N ASP A 263 -9.11 -2.35 -5.00
CA ASP A 263 -7.89 -1.81 -4.39
C ASP A 263 -8.26 -1.04 -3.11
N ALA A 264 -8.03 -1.67 -1.98
CA ALA A 264 -8.15 -1.10 -0.64
C ALA A 264 -6.78 -1.05 0.07
N ALA A 265 -5.71 -0.82 -0.68
CA ALA A 265 -4.33 -0.99 -0.23
C ALA A 265 -4.03 -0.32 1.10
N TRP A 266 -4.56 0.85 1.35
CA TRP A 266 -4.43 1.55 2.64
C TRP A 266 -5.66 1.38 3.52
N ALA A 267 -6.83 1.75 3.01
CA ALA A 267 -8.06 1.81 3.79
C ALA A 267 -8.56 0.44 4.24
N GLY A 268 -8.19 -0.64 3.55
CA GLY A 268 -8.55 -2.00 3.93
C GLY A 268 -8.13 -2.38 5.35
N SER A 269 -7.05 -1.79 5.88
CA SER A 269 -6.65 -1.99 7.28
C SER A 269 -7.70 -1.50 8.28
N ALA A 270 -8.47 -0.45 7.94
CA ALA A 270 -9.52 0.08 8.81
C ALA A 270 -10.72 -0.87 8.94
N MET A 271 -10.90 -1.80 8.01
CA MET A 271 -12.05 -2.73 7.99
C MET A 271 -11.99 -3.78 9.11
N ILE A 272 -10.87 -3.87 9.86
CA ILE A 272 -10.85 -4.62 11.12
C ILE A 272 -11.79 -3.98 12.16
N CYS A 273 -12.11 -2.68 12.03
CA CYS A 273 -13.09 -1.95 12.82
C CYS A 273 -14.47 -2.11 12.16
N PRO A 274 -15.44 -2.79 12.78
CA PRO A 274 -16.74 -3.06 12.16
C PRO A 274 -17.49 -1.80 11.69
N GLU A 275 -17.31 -0.69 12.41
CA GLU A 275 -17.93 0.61 12.11
C GLU A 275 -17.46 1.24 10.80
N TYR A 276 -16.30 0.88 10.29
CA TYR A 276 -15.76 1.40 9.02
C TYR A 276 -16.07 0.51 7.81
N ARG A 277 -16.65 -0.68 8.01
CA ARG A 277 -16.97 -1.61 6.93
C ARG A 277 -18.00 -1.08 5.93
N HIS A 278 -18.74 -0.04 6.29
CA HIS A 278 -19.65 0.62 5.37
C HIS A 278 -18.94 1.21 4.14
N PHE A 279 -17.61 1.50 4.22
CA PHE A 279 -16.83 2.00 3.08
C PHE A 279 -16.59 0.94 1.99
N TRP A 280 -16.84 -0.32 2.26
CA TRP A 280 -16.73 -1.37 1.25
C TRP A 280 -17.92 -2.32 1.25
N THR A 281 -19.11 -1.84 1.63
CA THR A 281 -20.35 -2.61 1.49
C THR A 281 -20.48 -3.10 0.06
N GLY A 282 -20.77 -4.41 -0.13
CA GLY A 282 -20.81 -5.04 -1.44
C GLY A 282 -19.48 -5.70 -1.87
N VAL A 283 -18.45 -5.65 -1.03
CA VAL A 283 -17.14 -6.25 -1.33
C VAL A 283 -17.22 -7.78 -1.56
N GLU A 284 -18.25 -8.43 -1.02
CA GLU A 284 -18.55 -9.85 -1.29
C GLU A 284 -18.82 -10.15 -2.78
N GLY A 285 -19.18 -9.13 -3.55
CA GLY A 285 -19.33 -9.20 -5.01
C GLY A 285 -18.03 -9.12 -5.79
N ALA A 286 -16.91 -8.74 -5.15
CA ALA A 286 -15.63 -8.67 -5.82
C ALA A 286 -15.04 -10.06 -6.11
N ASP A 287 -14.29 -10.20 -7.20
CA ASP A 287 -13.49 -11.38 -7.52
C ASP A 287 -12.14 -11.36 -6.80
N SER A 288 -11.60 -10.17 -6.53
CA SER A 288 -10.32 -9.97 -5.87
C SER A 288 -10.34 -8.68 -5.05
N VAL A 289 -9.72 -8.72 -3.86
CA VAL A 289 -9.56 -7.58 -2.96
C VAL A 289 -8.11 -7.53 -2.48
N VAL A 290 -7.48 -6.37 -2.48
CA VAL A 290 -6.13 -6.21 -1.93
C VAL A 290 -6.10 -5.15 -0.83
N PHE A 291 -5.36 -5.44 0.24
CA PHE A 291 -4.97 -4.45 1.22
C PHE A 291 -3.54 -4.71 1.74
N ASN A 292 -2.90 -3.68 2.29
CA ASN A 292 -1.51 -3.74 2.71
C ASN A 292 -1.37 -3.65 4.24
N PRO A 293 -1.22 -4.78 4.97
CA PRO A 293 -0.85 -4.76 6.37
C PRO A 293 0.42 -3.95 6.67
N HIS A 294 1.35 -3.84 5.72
CA HIS A 294 2.58 -3.04 5.85
C HIS A 294 2.34 -1.52 5.80
N LYS A 295 1.14 -1.06 5.41
CA LYS A 295 0.78 0.35 5.49
C LYS A 295 0.27 0.67 6.89
N TRP A 296 -1.01 0.63 7.11
CA TRP A 296 -1.63 1.15 8.32
C TRP A 296 -1.73 0.14 9.49
N LEU A 297 -1.70 -1.16 9.20
CA LEU A 297 -1.82 -2.17 10.26
C LEU A 297 -0.53 -2.33 11.10
N GLY A 298 0.63 -1.95 10.55
CA GLY A 298 1.89 -1.96 11.29
C GLY A 298 2.84 -3.11 10.97
N ALA A 299 2.52 -4.02 10.04
CA ALA A 299 3.48 -5.02 9.61
C ALA A 299 4.69 -4.36 8.94
N GLN A 300 5.89 -4.89 9.19
CA GLN A 300 7.10 -4.40 8.53
C GLN A 300 6.97 -4.58 6.99
N PHE A 301 7.36 -3.53 6.25
CA PHE A 301 7.38 -3.54 4.80
C PHE A 301 8.34 -4.64 4.27
N ASP A 302 7.88 -5.64 3.44
CA ASP A 302 6.64 -5.66 2.70
C ASP A 302 5.68 -6.77 3.19
N CYS A 303 4.36 -6.50 3.09
CA CYS A 303 3.29 -7.45 3.35
C CYS A 303 1.97 -6.90 2.78
N SER A 304 1.48 -7.51 1.69
CA SER A 304 0.19 -7.20 1.06
C SER A 304 -0.65 -8.46 1.00
N ILE A 305 -1.91 -8.41 1.37
CA ILE A 305 -2.80 -9.57 1.25
C ILE A 305 -3.74 -9.34 0.08
N GLN A 306 -3.76 -10.32 -0.83
CA GLN A 306 -4.75 -10.42 -1.89
C GLN A 306 -5.73 -11.53 -1.55
N PHE A 307 -7.01 -11.20 -1.43
CA PHE A 307 -8.10 -12.16 -1.31
C PHE A 307 -8.74 -12.41 -2.67
N LEU A 308 -9.14 -13.64 -2.91
CA LEU A 308 -9.67 -14.15 -4.17
C LEU A 308 -10.93 -14.94 -3.89
N ARG A 309 -12.02 -14.64 -4.58
CA ARG A 309 -13.26 -15.41 -4.53
C ARG A 309 -13.16 -16.71 -5.35
N ASP A 310 -12.42 -16.68 -6.44
CA ASP A 310 -12.13 -17.82 -7.30
C ASP A 310 -10.60 -18.00 -7.44
N PRO A 311 -9.97 -18.70 -6.47
CA PRO A 311 -8.54 -18.94 -6.52
C PRO A 311 -8.13 -19.87 -7.66
N GLU A 312 -9.03 -20.72 -8.17
CA GLU A 312 -8.71 -21.65 -9.26
C GLU A 312 -8.40 -20.90 -10.56
N SER A 313 -9.21 -19.90 -10.93
CA SER A 313 -8.94 -19.06 -12.10
C SER A 313 -7.61 -18.30 -11.95
N HIS A 314 -7.29 -17.83 -10.76
CA HIS A 314 -6.06 -17.13 -10.46
C HIS A 314 -4.83 -18.06 -10.60
N VAL A 315 -4.87 -19.22 -9.98
CA VAL A 315 -3.83 -20.25 -10.10
C VAL A 315 -3.68 -20.71 -11.55
N ARG A 316 -4.78 -20.96 -12.26
CA ARG A 316 -4.74 -21.33 -13.68
C ARG A 316 -4.02 -20.29 -14.53
N THR A 317 -4.13 -19.02 -14.15
CA THR A 317 -3.46 -17.91 -14.86
C THR A 317 -1.95 -17.88 -14.60
N LEU A 318 -1.51 -18.15 -13.39
CA LEU A 318 -0.12 -17.94 -12.97
C LEU A 318 0.72 -19.23 -12.87
N ALA A 319 0.07 -20.38 -12.69
CA ALA A 319 0.78 -21.64 -12.46
C ALA A 319 1.57 -22.10 -13.69
N ILE A 320 2.83 -22.41 -13.46
CA ILE A 320 3.68 -23.15 -14.37
C ILE A 320 4.00 -24.48 -13.64
N LYS A 321 3.56 -25.61 -14.17
CA LYS A 321 3.73 -26.95 -13.55
C LYS A 321 4.82 -27.78 -14.25
N PRO A 322 6.09 -27.41 -14.16
CA PRO A 322 7.16 -28.27 -14.64
C PRO A 322 7.28 -29.52 -13.76
N ASP A 323 7.83 -30.62 -14.32
CA ASP A 323 7.86 -31.92 -13.62
C ASP A 323 8.61 -31.89 -12.28
N TYR A 324 9.64 -31.07 -12.14
CA TYR A 324 10.39 -30.95 -10.87
C TYR A 324 9.62 -30.19 -9.76
N LEU A 325 8.52 -29.51 -10.10
CA LEU A 325 7.62 -28.87 -9.13
C LEU A 325 6.41 -29.75 -8.77
N LYS A 326 6.24 -30.91 -9.40
CA LYS A 326 5.16 -31.84 -9.05
C LYS A 326 5.50 -32.50 -7.72
N THR A 327 4.85 -32.04 -6.65
CA THR A 327 4.97 -32.62 -5.33
C THR A 327 4.23 -33.96 -5.31
N HIS A 328 4.95 -35.06 -5.10
CA HIS A 328 4.31 -36.36 -5.03
C HIS A 328 3.50 -36.53 -3.73
N GLY A 329 2.24 -36.92 -3.86
CA GLY A 329 1.56 -37.70 -2.84
C GLY A 329 0.56 -37.01 -1.92
N HIS A 330 0.19 -35.73 -2.11
CA HIS A 330 -0.83 -35.10 -1.25
C HIS A 330 -1.82 -34.25 -2.06
N ASP A 331 -3.06 -34.69 -2.17
CA ASP A 331 -4.18 -33.88 -2.65
C ASP A 331 -4.46 -32.75 -1.63
N GLY A 332 -4.65 -31.52 -2.11
CA GLY A 332 -4.98 -30.37 -1.28
C GLY A 332 -3.82 -29.51 -0.77
N ILE A 333 -2.59 -29.76 -1.22
CA ILE A 333 -1.44 -28.90 -0.90
C ILE A 333 -1.51 -27.59 -1.67
N ILE A 334 -1.29 -26.47 -0.96
CA ILE A 334 -1.14 -25.13 -1.56
C ILE A 334 0.35 -24.86 -1.82
N ASN A 335 0.68 -24.52 -3.06
CA ASN A 335 1.98 -23.99 -3.45
C ASN A 335 1.83 -22.50 -3.80
N TYR A 336 2.20 -21.62 -2.91
CA TYR A 336 1.98 -20.20 -3.08
C TYR A 336 2.79 -19.54 -4.23
N SER A 337 3.80 -20.21 -4.77
CA SER A 337 4.44 -19.79 -6.02
C SER A 337 3.49 -19.80 -7.22
N GLU A 338 2.41 -20.59 -7.15
CA GLU A 338 1.36 -20.62 -8.18
C GLU A 338 0.33 -19.50 -7.99
N TRP A 339 0.39 -18.74 -6.89
CA TRP A 339 -0.50 -17.62 -6.54
C TRP A 339 0.17 -16.26 -6.71
N SER A 340 1.41 -16.23 -7.15
CA SER A 340 2.24 -15.00 -7.21
C SER A 340 2.94 -14.91 -8.56
N VAL A 341 3.16 -13.68 -9.05
CA VAL A 341 3.99 -13.46 -10.23
C VAL A 341 5.44 -13.89 -9.97
N PRO A 342 6.09 -13.51 -8.85
CA PRO A 342 7.39 -14.05 -8.48
C PRO A 342 7.28 -15.50 -8.00
N LEU A 343 8.16 -16.38 -8.49
CA LEU A 343 8.25 -17.76 -8.00
C LEU A 343 8.87 -17.84 -6.60
N GLY A 344 9.98 -17.12 -6.37
CA GLY A 344 10.61 -17.06 -5.05
C GLY A 344 9.78 -16.24 -4.07
N ARG A 345 9.62 -16.74 -2.82
CA ARG A 345 8.79 -16.09 -1.81
C ARG A 345 9.47 -16.06 -0.45
N ARG A 346 9.40 -14.89 0.20
CA ARG A 346 9.84 -14.71 1.60
C ARG A 346 8.78 -15.24 2.58
N PHE A 347 9.20 -15.53 3.80
CA PHE A 347 8.30 -15.92 4.90
C PHE A 347 7.59 -14.69 5.49
N ARG A 348 6.71 -14.03 4.71
CA ARG A 348 6.01 -12.80 5.11
C ARG A 348 4.96 -13.02 6.19
N ALA A 349 4.38 -14.21 6.27
CA ALA A 349 3.35 -14.52 7.25
C ALA A 349 3.84 -14.41 8.70
N LEU A 350 5.11 -14.69 8.97
CA LEU A 350 5.64 -14.70 10.34
C LEU A 350 5.49 -13.34 11.02
N LYS A 351 5.84 -12.25 10.35
CA LYS A 351 5.73 -10.89 10.92
C LYS A 351 4.27 -10.46 11.16
N LEU A 352 3.36 -10.85 10.29
CA LEU A 352 1.93 -10.58 10.49
C LEU A 352 1.35 -11.40 11.63
N TRP A 353 1.73 -12.66 11.76
CA TRP A 353 1.35 -13.52 12.88
C TRP A 353 1.86 -12.99 14.22
N PHE A 354 3.14 -12.52 14.28
CA PHE A 354 3.70 -11.87 15.47
C PHE A 354 2.93 -10.61 15.82
N LEU A 355 2.64 -9.75 14.83
CA LEU A 355 1.88 -8.51 15.02
C LEU A 355 0.50 -8.77 15.63
N LEU A 356 -0.27 -9.69 15.01
CA LEU A 356 -1.62 -10.01 15.47
C LEU A 356 -1.64 -10.61 16.87
N ARG A 357 -0.66 -11.45 17.20
CA ARG A 357 -0.59 -12.08 18.53
C ARG A 357 -0.09 -11.14 19.61
N ALA A 358 0.86 -10.28 19.30
CA ALA A 358 1.43 -9.37 20.29
C ALA A 358 0.48 -8.22 20.65
N HIS A 359 -0.24 -7.70 19.66
CA HIS A 359 -1.14 -6.57 19.88
C HIS A 359 -2.61 -6.97 20.05
N GLY A 360 -3.04 -8.08 19.44
CA GLY A 360 -4.45 -8.44 19.37
C GLY A 360 -5.26 -7.47 18.49
N LEU A 361 -6.44 -7.88 18.06
CA LEU A 361 -7.27 -7.06 17.18
C LEU A 361 -7.78 -5.79 17.87
N GLU A 362 -8.08 -5.84 19.17
CA GLU A 362 -8.67 -4.66 19.85
C GLU A 362 -7.67 -3.50 19.99
N ASN A 363 -6.41 -3.78 20.29
CA ASN A 363 -5.39 -2.72 20.32
C ASN A 363 -5.13 -2.13 18.92
N LEU A 364 -5.14 -2.97 17.89
CA LEU A 364 -5.02 -2.49 16.49
C LEU A 364 -6.24 -1.65 16.08
N ARG A 365 -7.45 -2.04 16.47
CA ARG A 365 -8.67 -1.23 16.28
C ARG A 365 -8.58 0.10 16.99
N THR A 366 -8.13 0.10 18.25
CA THR A 366 -7.94 1.31 19.05
C THR A 366 -6.95 2.27 18.39
N MET A 367 -5.83 1.76 17.87
CA MET A 367 -4.87 2.55 17.12
C MET A 367 -5.53 3.21 15.89
N ILE A 368 -6.26 2.44 15.09
CA ILE A 368 -6.94 2.97 13.89
C ILE A 368 -7.99 4.03 14.26
N ARG A 369 -8.82 3.77 15.27
CA ARG A 369 -9.81 4.75 15.76
C ARG A 369 -9.15 6.05 16.20
N ASN A 370 -8.04 5.96 16.95
CA ASN A 370 -7.28 7.13 17.37
C ASN A 370 -6.76 7.93 16.18
N HIS A 371 -6.16 7.26 15.19
CA HIS A 371 -5.66 7.92 13.98
C HIS A 371 -6.77 8.64 13.21
N VAL A 372 -7.94 8.03 13.10
CA VAL A 372 -9.12 8.67 12.47
C VAL A 372 -9.54 9.89 13.28
N ALA A 373 -9.76 9.74 14.59
CA ALA A 373 -10.19 10.83 15.46
C ALA A 373 -9.20 12.00 15.47
N TRP A 374 -7.89 11.72 15.50
CA TRP A 374 -6.86 12.76 15.44
C TRP A 374 -6.85 13.50 14.10
N SER A 375 -7.03 12.78 12.99
CA SER A 375 -7.13 13.38 11.66
C SER A 375 -8.35 14.29 11.52
N GLU A 376 -9.53 13.82 11.96
CA GLU A 376 -10.76 14.59 11.98
C GLU A 376 -10.65 15.83 12.87
N GLY A 377 -10.04 15.67 14.06
CA GLY A 377 -9.80 16.76 15.01
C GLY A 377 -8.86 17.82 14.43
N LEU A 378 -7.80 17.42 13.72
CA LEU A 378 -6.88 18.36 13.05
C LEU A 378 -7.59 19.09 11.89
N ALA A 379 -8.36 18.38 11.08
CA ALA A 379 -9.13 18.99 10.00
C ALA A 379 -10.11 20.04 10.53
N ALA A 380 -10.84 19.74 11.61
CA ALA A 380 -11.76 20.67 12.26
C ALA A 380 -11.03 21.90 12.82
N ARG A 381 -9.86 21.74 13.42
CA ARG A 381 -9.03 22.86 13.92
C ARG A 381 -8.56 23.75 12.77
N LEU A 382 -8.03 23.18 11.68
CA LEU A 382 -7.63 23.97 10.50
C LEU A 382 -8.82 24.66 9.85
N ALA A 383 -9.99 24.01 9.78
CA ALA A 383 -11.22 24.64 9.28
C ALA A 383 -11.69 25.83 10.12
N SER A 384 -11.34 25.89 11.42
CA SER A 384 -11.65 27.02 12.30
C SER A 384 -10.72 28.22 12.15
N GLU A 385 -9.54 28.02 11.53
CA GLU A 385 -8.60 29.09 11.22
C GLU A 385 -9.07 29.87 9.98
N PRO A 386 -9.14 31.20 10.02
CA PRO A 386 -9.71 32.00 8.94
C PRO A 386 -8.89 31.96 7.64
N ASP A 387 -7.62 31.64 7.75
CA ASP A 387 -6.62 31.60 6.68
C ASP A 387 -6.46 30.21 6.04
N PHE A 388 -7.19 29.20 6.51
CA PHE A 388 -7.17 27.83 5.93
C PHE A 388 -8.52 27.45 5.29
N GLU A 389 -8.48 26.51 4.38
CA GLU A 389 -9.64 25.81 3.83
C GLU A 389 -9.40 24.28 3.76
N ILE A 390 -10.42 23.50 4.05
CA ILE A 390 -10.41 22.05 3.84
C ILE A 390 -10.88 21.78 2.41
N VAL A 391 -10.02 21.15 1.60
CA VAL A 391 -10.29 20.90 0.18
C VAL A 391 -10.91 19.53 -0.03
N SER A 392 -10.45 18.52 0.70
CA SER A 392 -11.12 17.22 0.81
C SER A 392 -11.40 16.93 2.28
N GLU A 393 -12.67 16.63 2.58
CA GLU A 393 -13.07 16.26 3.94
C GLU A 393 -12.38 14.97 4.37
N PRO A 394 -12.23 14.73 5.69
CA PRO A 394 -11.66 13.51 6.18
C PRO A 394 -12.34 12.25 5.63
N MET A 395 -11.52 11.39 5.03
CA MET A 395 -11.82 10.01 4.71
C MET A 395 -10.91 9.15 5.57
N LEU A 396 -11.44 8.53 6.61
CA LEU A 396 -10.64 7.87 7.64
C LEU A 396 -9.57 8.83 8.18
N SER A 397 -8.29 8.45 8.18
CA SER A 397 -7.20 9.31 8.68
C SER A 397 -6.52 10.18 7.62
N LEU A 398 -7.20 10.47 6.52
CA LEU A 398 -6.68 11.28 5.40
C LEU A 398 -7.61 12.45 5.09
N PHE A 399 -7.04 13.66 4.94
CA PHE A 399 -7.71 14.83 4.36
C PHE A 399 -6.71 15.72 3.62
N SER A 400 -7.22 16.74 2.92
CA SER A 400 -6.39 17.73 2.26
C SER A 400 -6.86 19.14 2.58
N PHE A 401 -5.90 20.06 2.72
CA PHE A 401 -6.16 21.46 3.05
C PHE A 401 -5.31 22.39 2.20
N ARG A 402 -5.66 23.69 2.23
CA ARG A 402 -4.88 24.78 1.64
C ARG A 402 -4.77 25.92 2.63
N HIS A 403 -3.69 26.67 2.58
CA HIS A 403 -3.63 28.02 3.11
C HIS A 403 -4.07 29.00 2.03
N LYS A 404 -4.91 29.96 2.40
CA LYS A 404 -5.46 30.97 1.47
C LYS A 404 -4.37 31.92 1.02
N ALA A 405 -4.29 32.22 -0.26
CA ALA A 405 -3.41 33.23 -0.84
C ALA A 405 -4.21 34.50 -1.10
N ALA A 406 -3.49 35.58 -1.47
CA ALA A 406 -4.12 36.87 -1.78
C ALA A 406 -5.09 36.78 -2.98
N THR A 407 -4.74 35.92 -3.96
CA THR A 407 -5.57 35.61 -5.14
C THR A 407 -5.60 34.12 -5.42
N ASP A 408 -6.66 33.64 -6.08
CA ASP A 408 -6.76 32.24 -6.52
C ASP A 408 -5.65 31.86 -7.52
N ALA A 409 -5.19 32.81 -8.33
CA ALA A 409 -4.12 32.59 -9.30
C ALA A 409 -2.75 32.27 -8.63
N GLU A 410 -2.51 32.85 -7.46
CA GLU A 410 -1.28 32.61 -6.68
C GLU A 410 -1.37 31.44 -5.74
N ALA A 411 -2.60 30.95 -5.49
CA ALA A 411 -2.86 29.98 -4.43
C ALA A 411 -2.12 28.64 -4.64
N ASP A 412 -1.97 28.16 -5.87
CA ASP A 412 -1.24 26.90 -6.15
C ASP A 412 0.25 27.04 -5.85
N GLU A 413 0.89 28.12 -6.34
CA GLU A 413 2.31 28.36 -6.08
C GLU A 413 2.59 28.62 -4.60
N HIS A 414 1.69 29.39 -3.93
CA HIS A 414 1.76 29.63 -2.49
C HIS A 414 1.76 28.31 -1.69
N ASN A 415 0.83 27.39 -1.97
CA ASN A 415 0.75 26.12 -1.26
C ASN A 415 1.90 25.16 -1.61
N LEU A 416 2.49 25.25 -2.80
CA LEU A 416 3.75 24.54 -3.11
C LEU A 416 4.92 25.10 -2.30
N ARG A 417 5.05 26.43 -2.18
CA ARG A 417 6.07 27.03 -1.29
C ARG A 417 5.86 26.63 0.17
N LEU A 418 4.61 26.66 0.63
CA LEU A 418 4.27 26.30 2.00
C LEU A 418 4.66 24.85 2.33
N VAL A 419 4.28 23.87 1.49
CA VAL A 419 4.62 22.47 1.77
C VAL A 419 6.14 22.24 1.74
N ASN A 420 6.87 22.93 0.87
CA ASN A 420 8.33 22.86 0.84
C ASN A 420 8.93 23.45 2.13
N ALA A 421 8.49 24.63 2.56
CA ALA A 421 8.95 25.26 3.79
C ALA A 421 8.67 24.40 5.04
N ILE A 422 7.49 23.76 5.11
CA ILE A 422 7.16 22.79 6.17
C ILE A 422 8.13 21.61 6.16
N ASN A 423 8.44 21.08 5.00
CA ASN A 423 9.33 19.92 4.86
C ASN A 423 10.79 20.27 5.13
N ASP A 424 11.21 21.50 4.82
CA ASP A 424 12.57 22.00 5.08
C ASP A 424 12.79 22.32 6.57
N ASP A 425 11.74 22.70 7.31
CA ASP A 425 11.75 22.81 8.77
C ASP A 425 12.11 21.50 9.46
N GLY A 426 11.68 20.37 8.89
CA GLY A 426 12.06 19.02 9.31
C GLY A 426 11.30 18.44 10.51
N ARG A 427 10.51 19.23 11.25
CA ARG A 427 9.73 18.73 12.40
C ARG A 427 8.61 17.77 11.99
N ILE A 428 8.06 17.94 10.80
CA ILE A 428 7.03 17.08 10.19
C ILE A 428 7.33 16.89 8.70
N TYR A 429 6.66 15.93 8.06
CA TYR A 429 6.76 15.75 6.62
C TYR A 429 5.38 15.55 5.99
N LEU A 430 5.07 16.36 4.96
CA LEU A 430 3.82 16.40 4.22
C LEU A 430 4.04 16.23 2.72
N THR A 431 2.98 15.96 1.97
CA THR A 431 3.00 15.96 0.50
C THR A 431 1.86 16.81 -0.05
N GLN A 432 2.05 17.31 -1.26
CA GLN A 432 1.00 17.94 -2.04
C GLN A 432 0.24 16.91 -2.89
N THR A 433 -0.95 17.28 -3.30
CA THR A 433 -1.77 16.59 -4.30
C THR A 433 -2.54 17.61 -5.13
N ARG A 434 -3.23 17.15 -6.16
CA ARG A 434 -4.23 17.95 -6.88
C ARG A 434 -5.63 17.45 -6.58
N VAL A 435 -6.50 18.38 -6.22
CA VAL A 435 -7.92 18.12 -5.95
C VAL A 435 -8.71 19.10 -6.79
N ASP A 436 -9.50 18.62 -7.75
CA ASP A 436 -10.24 19.42 -8.72
C ASP A 436 -9.35 20.46 -9.45
N GLY A 437 -8.17 20.02 -9.87
CA GLY A 437 -7.18 20.85 -10.57
C GLY A 437 -6.36 21.77 -9.66
N ARG A 438 -6.74 21.98 -8.39
CA ARG A 438 -6.05 22.85 -7.41
C ARG A 438 -5.01 22.10 -6.61
N ILE A 439 -3.84 22.67 -6.37
CA ILE A 439 -2.84 22.14 -5.44
C ILE A 439 -3.41 22.20 -4.02
N ALA A 440 -3.31 21.09 -3.32
CA ALA A 440 -3.67 20.97 -1.91
C ALA A 440 -2.56 20.23 -1.14
N ILE A 441 -2.41 20.55 0.14
CA ILE A 441 -1.50 19.86 1.05
C ILE A 441 -2.26 18.70 1.67
N ARG A 442 -1.67 17.51 1.57
CA ARG A 442 -2.26 16.26 2.03
C ARG A 442 -1.72 15.91 3.41
N PHE A 443 -2.61 15.54 4.32
CA PHE A 443 -2.28 15.09 5.67
C PHE A 443 -2.86 13.70 5.93
N GLN A 444 -2.04 12.78 6.42
CA GLN A 444 -2.45 11.41 6.72
C GLN A 444 -1.79 10.91 8.01
N VAL A 445 -2.57 10.49 8.99
CA VAL A 445 -2.08 9.84 10.20
C VAL A 445 -2.06 8.33 10.01
N GLY A 446 -0.90 7.69 10.17
CA GLY A 446 -0.80 6.25 9.94
C GLY A 446 0.44 5.57 10.50
N GLN A 447 1.36 6.34 11.09
CA GLN A 447 2.55 5.77 11.72
C GLN A 447 2.18 5.02 13.00
N PHE A 448 2.71 3.80 13.16
CA PHE A 448 2.34 2.89 14.25
C PHE A 448 2.57 3.49 15.64
N GLU A 449 3.62 4.30 15.79
CA GLU A 449 4.00 4.95 17.05
C GLU A 449 3.57 6.43 17.13
N ALA A 450 2.68 6.90 16.23
CA ALA A 450 2.12 8.24 16.31
C ALA A 450 1.25 8.41 17.55
N THR A 451 1.25 9.63 18.09
CA THR A 451 0.46 10.03 19.25
C THR A 451 -0.33 11.30 18.96
N ALA A 452 -1.30 11.63 19.82
CA ALA A 452 -2.03 12.89 19.73
C ALA A 452 -1.09 14.12 19.75
N ALA A 453 -0.03 14.07 20.56
CA ALA A 453 0.97 15.14 20.65
C ALA A 453 1.73 15.35 19.33
N ASP A 454 1.98 14.29 18.55
CA ASP A 454 2.61 14.40 17.24
C ASP A 454 1.68 15.12 16.23
N VAL A 455 0.36 14.89 16.33
CA VAL A 455 -0.66 15.59 15.51
C VAL A 455 -0.85 17.04 15.97
N ASP A 456 -0.79 17.33 17.28
CA ASP A 456 -0.78 18.69 17.81
C ASP A 456 0.44 19.48 17.33
N MET A 457 1.61 18.83 17.28
CA MET A 457 2.82 19.42 16.70
C MET A 457 2.62 19.75 15.21
N ALA A 458 1.92 18.89 14.45
CA ALA A 458 1.62 19.17 13.05
C ALA A 458 0.76 20.44 12.88
N PHE A 459 -0.27 20.63 13.71
CA PHE A 459 -1.05 21.87 13.71
C PHE A 459 -0.17 23.10 13.96
N THR A 460 0.68 23.01 14.99
CA THR A 460 1.57 24.12 15.36
C THR A 460 2.51 24.47 14.22
N VAL A 461 3.20 23.48 13.62
CA VAL A 461 4.15 23.68 12.53
C VAL A 461 3.48 24.26 11.29
N VAL A 462 2.31 23.70 10.90
CA VAL A 462 1.56 24.16 9.72
C VAL A 462 1.15 25.62 9.87
N THR A 463 0.57 26.00 11.01
CA THR A 463 0.06 27.35 11.24
C THR A 463 1.22 28.37 11.45
N GLU A 464 2.28 27.99 12.14
CA GLU A 464 3.47 28.81 12.34
C GLU A 464 4.14 29.16 11.01
N ILE A 465 4.42 28.14 10.18
CA ILE A 465 5.13 28.34 8.91
C ILE A 465 4.21 29.05 7.90
N ALA A 466 2.94 28.71 7.80
CA ALA A 466 2.01 29.36 6.89
C ALA A 466 1.97 30.89 7.12
N ARG A 467 2.00 31.31 8.38
CA ARG A 467 1.97 32.75 8.78
C ARG A 467 3.34 33.43 8.68
N GLY A 468 4.42 32.67 8.53
CA GLY A 468 5.79 33.19 8.32
C GLY A 468 6.22 33.23 6.86
N VAL A 469 5.52 32.56 5.96
CA VAL A 469 5.82 32.50 4.51
C VAL A 469 5.11 33.63 3.72
N VAL A 470 4.27 34.42 4.36
CA VAL A 470 3.56 35.55 3.75
C VAL A 470 4.46 36.77 3.59
#